data_b923c230d6d50af77ddba6ed16568e6a
#
_entry.id   b923c230d6d50af77ddba6ed16568e6a
#
_cell.length_a   1.000
_cell.length_b   1.000
_cell.length_c   1.000
_cell.angle_alpha   90.00
_cell.angle_beta   90.00
_cell.angle_gamma   90.00
#
_symmetry.space_group_name_H-M   'P 1'
#
loop_
_entity.id
_entity.type
_entity.pdbx_description
1 polymer ?
#
loop_
_entity_poly.entity_id
_entity_poly.type
_entity_poly.pdbx_seq_one_letter_code
_entity_poly.pdbx_strand_id
1 'polypeptide(L)'
;HAEAKHPIDAFVRTKLVEHGLLPAPHAERAVLIRRLYFDLIGLPPTPDAIESFVADEDPAAYERLVDRLLASPRYGERWARHWMDAAHFAETHGHDQDRIRENAWPYRDYLIDAFNSGPRTACPFRRPARSG
;
A
#
# COMPACT_ATOMS: atom_id res chain seq x y z
N HIS A 1 20.91 -8.60 -22.73
CA HIS A 1 19.67 -8.68 -21.92
C HIS A 1 20.04 -8.32 -20.49
N ALA A 2 19.57 -7.17 -19.98
CA ALA A 2 19.75 -6.81 -18.58
C ALA A 2 19.08 -7.90 -17.72
N GLU A 3 19.86 -8.50 -16.82
CA GLU A 3 19.45 -9.57 -15.94
C GLU A 3 18.26 -9.09 -15.08
N ALA A 4 17.18 -9.87 -15.04
CA ALA A 4 16.00 -9.49 -14.26
C ALA A 4 16.36 -9.59 -12.77
N LYS A 5 16.34 -8.47 -12.06
CA LYS A 5 16.65 -8.40 -10.63
C LYS A 5 15.60 -9.09 -9.74
N HIS A 6 14.40 -9.30 -10.26
CA HIS A 6 13.30 -9.92 -9.53
C HIS A 6 12.66 -11.04 -10.37
N PRO A 7 12.27 -12.19 -9.75
CA PRO A 7 11.64 -13.30 -10.49
C PRO A 7 10.41 -12.90 -11.32
N ILE A 8 9.56 -11.99 -10.79
CA ILE A 8 8.38 -11.49 -11.51
C ILE A 8 8.79 -10.79 -12.80
N ASP A 9 9.87 -9.99 -12.78
CA ASP A 9 10.37 -9.31 -13.97
C ASP A 9 10.82 -10.29 -15.05
N ALA A 10 11.35 -11.46 -14.65
CA ALA A 10 11.74 -12.51 -15.59
C ALA A 10 10.52 -13.04 -16.37
N PHE A 11 9.41 -13.33 -15.66
CA PHE A 11 8.18 -13.78 -16.29
C PHE A 11 7.57 -12.72 -17.22
N VAL A 12 7.49 -11.47 -16.75
CA VAL A 12 6.96 -10.36 -17.55
C VAL A 12 7.80 -10.14 -18.81
N ARG A 13 9.14 -10.12 -18.69
CA ARG A 13 10.05 -9.92 -19.83
C ARG A 13 9.96 -11.05 -20.84
N THR A 14 9.83 -12.31 -20.39
CA THR A 14 9.65 -13.44 -21.29
C THR A 14 8.39 -13.23 -22.14
N LYS A 15 7.29 -12.84 -21.54
CA LYS A 15 6.05 -12.57 -22.28
C LYS A 15 6.17 -11.39 -23.24
N LEU A 16 6.83 -10.31 -22.83
CA LEU A 16 7.09 -9.18 -23.75
C LEU A 16 7.89 -9.61 -24.98
N VAL A 17 8.95 -10.40 -24.77
CA VAL A 17 9.78 -10.91 -25.88
C VAL A 17 8.98 -11.82 -26.81
N GLU A 18 8.17 -12.74 -26.27
CA GLU A 18 7.29 -13.61 -27.07
C GLU A 18 6.36 -12.83 -28.00
N HIS A 19 5.93 -11.64 -27.56
CA HIS A 19 5.04 -10.75 -28.32
C HIS A 19 5.78 -9.64 -29.10
N GLY A 20 7.11 -9.65 -29.15
CA GLY A 20 7.90 -8.62 -29.84
C GLY A 20 7.80 -7.23 -29.22
N LEU A 21 7.47 -7.15 -27.93
CA LEU A 21 7.30 -5.90 -27.19
C LEU A 21 8.53 -5.59 -26.35
N LEU A 22 8.78 -4.31 -26.12
CA LEU A 22 9.78 -3.81 -25.19
C LEU A 22 9.09 -3.27 -23.92
N PRO A 23 9.76 -3.38 -22.76
CA PRO A 23 9.25 -2.72 -21.55
C PRO A 23 9.20 -1.20 -21.76
N ALA A 24 8.18 -0.57 -21.20
CA ALA A 24 8.11 0.88 -21.17
C ALA A 24 9.30 1.49 -20.41
N PRO A 25 9.73 2.71 -20.74
CA PRO A 25 10.76 3.40 -19.98
C PRO A 25 10.31 3.63 -18.53
N HIS A 26 11.30 3.81 -17.64
CA HIS A 26 11.00 4.16 -16.25
C HIS A 26 10.17 5.43 -16.18
N ALA A 27 9.18 5.44 -15.29
CA ALA A 27 8.36 6.62 -15.06
C ALA A 27 9.20 7.75 -14.43
N GLU A 28 8.87 8.98 -14.77
CA GLU A 28 9.47 10.17 -14.14
C GLU A 28 9.25 10.19 -12.62
N ARG A 29 10.18 10.81 -11.89
CA ARG A 29 10.16 10.84 -10.42
C ARG A 29 8.87 11.46 -9.85
N ALA A 30 8.35 12.51 -10.46
CA ALA A 30 7.09 13.12 -10.07
C ALA A 30 5.89 12.16 -10.21
N VAL A 31 5.91 11.31 -11.25
CA VAL A 31 4.89 10.26 -11.44
C VAL A 31 5.07 9.14 -10.43
N LEU A 32 6.31 8.74 -10.13
CA LEU A 32 6.60 7.67 -9.15
C LEU A 32 6.12 8.04 -7.75
N ILE A 33 6.46 9.25 -7.25
CA ILE A 33 5.99 9.68 -5.92
C ILE A 33 4.46 9.73 -5.86
N ARG A 34 3.80 10.24 -6.90
CA ARG A 34 2.34 10.27 -6.96
C ARG A 34 1.74 8.86 -6.86
N ARG A 35 2.27 7.88 -7.61
CA ARG A 35 1.81 6.48 -7.57
C ARG A 35 1.98 5.90 -6.17
N LEU A 36 3.17 6.04 -5.56
CA LEU A 36 3.45 5.53 -4.22
C LEU A 36 2.48 6.08 -3.16
N TYR A 37 2.21 7.37 -3.20
CA TYR A 37 1.30 8.00 -2.26
C TYR A 37 -0.12 7.44 -2.37
N PHE A 38 -0.65 7.32 -3.60
CA PHE A 38 -1.98 6.74 -3.79
C PHE A 38 -2.04 5.26 -3.44
N ASP A 39 -1.02 4.49 -3.77
CA ASP A 39 -0.98 3.06 -3.50
C ASP A 39 -0.85 2.77 -2.00
N LEU A 40 0.05 3.45 -1.30
CA LEU A 40 0.37 3.14 0.10
C LEU A 40 -0.55 3.85 1.10
N ILE A 41 -0.89 5.11 0.88
CA ILE A 41 -1.68 5.90 1.84
C ILE A 41 -3.00 6.46 1.29
N GLY A 42 -3.25 6.31 -0.02
CA GLY A 42 -4.50 6.73 -0.65
C GLY A 42 -4.68 8.23 -0.81
N LEU A 43 -3.65 9.04 -0.57
CA LEU A 43 -3.67 10.49 -0.62
C LEU A 43 -2.63 11.02 -1.62
N PRO A 44 -2.83 12.20 -2.23
CA PRO A 44 -1.80 12.82 -3.06
C PRO A 44 -0.62 13.32 -2.21
N PRO A 45 0.60 13.35 -2.78
CA PRO A 45 1.73 14.03 -2.16
C PRO A 45 1.50 15.55 -2.14
N THR A 46 2.10 16.24 -1.15
CA THR A 46 2.17 17.70 -1.15
C THR A 46 3.16 18.20 -2.21
N PRO A 47 3.02 19.46 -2.70
CA PRO A 47 4.00 20.03 -3.62
C PRO A 47 5.44 19.94 -3.12
N ASP A 48 5.69 20.30 -1.85
CA ASP A 48 7.00 20.25 -1.22
C ASP A 48 7.58 18.82 -1.19
N ALA A 49 6.73 17.81 -0.98
CA ALA A 49 7.15 16.40 -1.00
C ALA A 49 7.56 15.96 -2.41
N ILE A 50 6.87 16.47 -3.44
CA ILE A 50 7.23 16.20 -4.85
C ILE A 50 8.57 16.86 -5.17
N GLU A 51 8.74 18.14 -4.86
CA GLU A 51 9.96 18.90 -5.13
C GLU A 51 11.17 18.26 -4.43
N SER A 52 11.02 17.94 -3.14
CA SER A 52 12.08 17.28 -2.36
C SER A 52 12.47 15.92 -2.94
N PHE A 53 11.51 15.11 -3.36
CA PHE A 53 11.79 13.80 -3.93
C PHE A 53 12.40 13.90 -5.34
N VAL A 54 11.95 14.85 -6.15
CA VAL A 54 12.50 15.08 -7.50
C VAL A 54 13.94 15.55 -7.43
N ALA A 55 14.26 16.43 -6.47
CA ALA A 55 15.60 16.97 -6.27
C ALA A 55 16.59 15.99 -5.57
N ASP A 56 16.10 14.95 -4.92
CA ASP A 56 16.93 13.96 -4.20
C ASP A 56 17.56 12.96 -5.18
N GLU A 57 18.83 13.15 -5.54
CA GLU A 57 19.57 12.31 -6.48
C GLU A 57 20.13 11.01 -5.87
N ASP A 58 19.94 10.79 -4.56
CA ASP A 58 20.40 9.57 -3.90
C ASP A 58 19.72 8.32 -4.49
N PRO A 59 20.46 7.28 -4.88
CA PRO A 59 19.89 6.03 -5.37
C PRO A 59 18.89 5.37 -4.42
N ALA A 60 19.03 5.58 -3.11
CA ALA A 60 18.12 5.05 -2.08
C ALA A 60 16.90 5.95 -1.78
N ALA A 61 16.73 7.07 -2.51
CA ALA A 61 15.62 8.00 -2.28
C ALA A 61 14.23 7.35 -2.41
N TYR A 62 14.11 6.40 -3.35
CA TYR A 62 12.87 5.67 -3.57
C TYR A 62 12.54 4.75 -2.40
N GLU A 63 13.50 3.94 -1.93
CA GLU A 63 13.34 3.05 -0.78
C GLU A 63 13.02 3.83 0.49
N ARG A 64 13.72 4.95 0.74
CA ARG A 64 13.42 5.83 1.88
C ARG A 64 12.02 6.41 1.83
N LEU A 65 11.55 6.76 0.62
CA LEU A 65 10.17 7.24 0.44
C LEU A 65 9.15 6.13 0.77
N VAL A 66 9.37 4.93 0.27
CA VAL A 66 8.52 3.75 0.58
C VAL A 66 8.47 3.50 2.08
N ASP A 67 9.63 3.46 2.75
CA ASP A 67 9.72 3.21 4.18
C ASP A 67 8.98 4.28 5.00
N ARG A 68 9.13 5.54 4.63
CA ARG A 68 8.40 6.66 5.25
C ARG A 68 6.89 6.53 5.11
N LEU A 69 6.40 6.16 3.92
CA LEU A 69 4.97 6.01 3.68
C LEU A 69 4.40 4.79 4.41
N LEU A 70 5.15 3.68 4.46
CA LEU A 70 4.76 2.49 5.22
C LEU A 70 4.73 2.74 6.74
N ALA A 71 5.55 3.66 7.25
CA ALA A 71 5.54 4.08 8.65
C ALA A 71 4.45 5.11 8.98
N SER A 72 3.74 5.63 7.99
CA SER A 72 2.66 6.60 8.19
C SER A 72 1.42 5.92 8.78
N PRO A 73 0.72 6.52 9.77
CA PRO A 73 -0.55 6.01 10.26
C PRO A 73 -1.63 5.94 9.16
N ARG A 74 -1.50 6.72 8.10
CA ARG A 74 -2.38 6.67 6.93
C ARG A 74 -2.30 5.35 6.15
N TYR A 75 -1.20 4.62 6.29
CA TYR A 75 -1.06 3.29 5.72
C TYR A 75 -2.13 2.33 6.26
N GLY A 76 -2.30 2.27 7.59
CA GLY A 76 -3.35 1.46 8.22
C GLY A 76 -4.75 1.88 7.81
N GLU A 77 -5.03 3.20 7.76
CA GLU A 77 -6.32 3.72 7.29
C GLU A 77 -6.64 3.29 5.85
N ARG A 78 -5.64 3.32 4.97
CA ARG A 78 -5.78 2.90 3.56
C ARG A 78 -6.01 1.40 3.43
N TRP A 79 -5.18 0.59 4.10
CA TRP A 79 -5.16 -0.87 3.91
C TRP A 79 -6.23 -1.60 4.69
N ALA A 80 -6.66 -1.07 5.84
CA ALA A 80 -7.82 -1.60 6.56
C ALA A 80 -9.09 -1.62 5.70
N ARG A 81 -9.26 -0.65 4.80
CA ARG A 81 -10.42 -0.62 3.88
C ARG A 81 -10.48 -1.82 2.96
N HIS A 82 -9.34 -2.25 2.40
CA HIS A 82 -9.29 -3.43 1.54
C HIS A 82 -9.68 -4.70 2.30
N TRP A 83 -9.28 -4.79 3.57
CA TRP A 83 -9.69 -5.90 4.41
C TRP A 83 -11.17 -5.84 4.79
N MET A 84 -11.66 -4.66 5.14
CA MET A 84 -13.08 -4.46 5.44
C MET A 84 -13.98 -4.84 4.26
N ASP A 85 -13.57 -4.51 3.04
CA ASP A 85 -14.27 -4.95 1.82
C ASP A 85 -14.30 -6.48 1.70
N ALA A 86 -13.17 -7.14 1.88
CA ALA A 86 -13.10 -8.61 1.83
C ALA A 86 -13.92 -9.29 2.93
N ALA A 87 -14.02 -8.66 4.11
CA ALA A 87 -14.80 -9.14 5.26
C ALA A 87 -16.28 -8.73 5.19
N HIS A 88 -16.72 -8.04 4.14
CA HIS A 88 -18.07 -7.49 4.01
C HIS A 88 -18.48 -6.62 5.22
N PHE A 89 -17.54 -5.83 5.74
CA PHE A 89 -17.79 -4.94 6.87
C PHE A 89 -18.71 -3.78 6.46
N ALA A 90 -19.70 -3.50 7.32
CA ALA A 90 -20.56 -2.32 7.19
C ALA A 90 -20.90 -1.76 8.58
N GLU A 91 -21.05 -0.45 8.67
CA GLU A 91 -21.50 0.25 9.89
C GLU A 91 -23.04 0.28 10.02
N THR A 92 -23.74 -0.23 9.02
CA THR A 92 -25.19 -0.39 9.00
C THR A 92 -25.57 -1.81 8.66
N HIS A 93 -26.83 -2.17 8.89
CA HIS A 93 -27.34 -3.49 8.54
C HIS A 93 -27.65 -3.65 7.06
N GLY A 94 -27.74 -2.54 6.33
CA GLY A 94 -28.25 -2.54 4.96
C GLY A 94 -29.74 -2.87 4.89
N HIS A 95 -30.22 -3.14 3.69
CA HIS A 95 -31.64 -3.46 3.43
C HIS A 95 -32.57 -2.27 3.70
N ASP A 96 -33.90 -2.47 3.62
CA ASP A 96 -34.92 -1.42 3.69
C ASP A 96 -34.90 -0.57 4.97
N GLN A 97 -34.40 -1.12 6.08
CA GLN A 97 -34.36 -0.42 7.35
C GLN A 97 -33.01 0.27 7.65
N ASP A 98 -31.95 -0.15 7.00
CA ASP A 98 -30.56 0.35 7.09
C ASP A 98 -30.15 0.94 8.47
N ARG A 99 -30.41 0.17 9.53
CA ARG A 99 -30.14 0.60 10.92
C ARG A 99 -28.64 0.63 11.17
N ILE A 100 -28.19 1.67 11.86
CA ILE A 100 -26.80 1.82 12.31
C ILE A 100 -26.43 0.71 13.31
N ARG A 101 -25.23 0.16 13.17
CA ARG A 101 -24.57 -0.74 14.10
C ARG A 101 -23.69 0.09 15.05
N GLU A 102 -24.23 0.46 16.21
CA GLU A 102 -23.57 1.37 17.14
C GLU A 102 -22.17 0.94 17.58
N ASN A 103 -21.88 -0.36 17.57
CA ASN A 103 -20.62 -0.95 18.01
C ASN A 103 -19.83 -1.60 16.86
N ALA A 104 -19.93 -1.13 15.64
CA ALA A 104 -19.14 -1.65 14.51
C ALA A 104 -17.73 -1.01 14.45
N TRP A 105 -17.59 0.24 14.85
CA TRP A 105 -16.35 1.01 14.79
C TRP A 105 -15.12 0.38 15.49
N PRO A 106 -15.22 -0.36 16.63
CA PRO A 106 -14.06 -0.97 17.26
C PRO A 106 -13.34 -1.98 16.36
N TYR A 107 -14.07 -2.66 15.48
CA TYR A 107 -13.46 -3.58 14.53
C TYR A 107 -12.65 -2.83 13.45
N ARG A 108 -13.17 -1.71 12.96
CA ARG A 108 -12.45 -0.83 12.03
C ARG A 108 -11.14 -0.32 12.66
N ASP A 109 -11.23 0.23 13.87
CA ASP A 109 -10.07 0.77 14.57
C ASP A 109 -9.04 -0.32 14.89
N TYR A 110 -9.48 -1.51 15.29
CA TYR A 110 -8.62 -2.68 15.46
C TYR A 110 -7.85 -3.02 14.17
N LEU A 111 -8.51 -2.98 13.01
CA LEU A 111 -7.85 -3.26 11.74
C LEU A 111 -6.81 -2.19 11.39
N ILE A 112 -7.13 -0.91 11.58
CA ILE A 112 -6.19 0.19 11.34
C ILE A 112 -4.94 0.02 12.21
N ASP A 113 -5.12 -0.25 13.50
CA ASP A 113 -4.02 -0.48 14.43
C ASP A 113 -3.22 -1.73 14.06
N ALA A 114 -3.89 -2.81 13.66
CA ALA A 114 -3.23 -4.04 13.24
C ALA A 114 -2.33 -3.85 12.01
N PHE A 115 -2.79 -3.10 11.01
CA PHE A 115 -1.97 -2.75 9.84
C PHE A 115 -0.79 -1.83 10.18
N ASN A 116 -0.96 -0.92 11.13
CA ASN A 116 0.11 -0.01 11.56
C ASN A 116 1.11 -0.64 12.52
N SER A 117 0.70 -1.66 13.30
CA SER A 117 1.54 -2.31 14.34
C SER A 117 2.19 -3.60 13.87
N GLY A 118 1.73 -4.22 12.79
CA GLY A 118 2.25 -5.48 12.28
C GLY A 118 3.62 -5.33 11.61
N PRO A 119 4.49 -6.35 11.66
CA PRO A 119 5.62 -6.41 10.77
C PRO A 119 5.10 -6.35 9.32
N ARG A 120 5.76 -5.59 8.47
CA ARG A 120 5.38 -5.30 7.06
C ARG A 120 5.13 -6.55 6.19
N THR A 121 5.36 -7.74 6.73
CA THR A 121 5.16 -9.05 6.10
C THR A 121 4.23 -9.98 6.85
N ALA A 122 3.67 -9.57 8.00
CA ALA A 122 2.81 -10.44 8.80
C ALA A 122 1.33 -10.12 8.55
N CYS A 123 0.57 -11.18 8.33
CA CYS A 123 -0.89 -11.14 8.40
C CYS A 123 -1.32 -10.43 9.70
N PRO A 124 -2.17 -9.39 9.66
CA PRO A 124 -2.62 -8.64 10.86
C PRO A 124 -3.29 -9.54 11.92
N PHE A 125 -3.55 -10.80 11.60
CA PHE A 125 -4.19 -11.79 12.47
C PHE A 125 -3.21 -12.71 13.23
N ARG A 126 -1.89 -12.49 13.13
CA ARG A 126 -0.98 -13.24 13.98
C ARG A 126 -1.09 -12.73 15.41
N ARG A 127 -1.79 -13.47 16.27
CA ARG A 127 -1.84 -13.22 17.71
C ARG A 127 -0.41 -13.02 18.22
N PRO A 128 -0.12 -11.96 19.01
CA PRO A 128 1.14 -11.89 19.74
C PRO A 128 1.25 -13.15 20.59
N ALA A 129 2.42 -13.80 20.56
CA ALA A 129 2.69 -14.91 21.45
C ALA A 129 2.43 -14.40 22.89
N ARG A 130 1.54 -15.05 23.62
CA ARG A 130 1.36 -14.78 25.04
C ARG A 130 2.70 -15.10 25.69
N SER A 131 3.43 -14.08 26.14
CA SER A 131 4.49 -14.23 27.10
C SER A 131 3.86 -14.77 28.37
N GLY A 132 4.17 -16.05 28.70
CA GLY A 132 3.84 -16.69 29.98
C GLY A 132 4.63 -16.09 31.13
#